data_850139ac0d7a6a064b772c7f303e5f07
#
_entry.id   850139ac0d7a6a064b772c7f303e5f07
#
_cell.length_a   1.000
_cell.length_b   1.000
_cell.length_c   1.000
_cell.angle_alpha   90.00
_cell.angle_beta   90.00
_cell.angle_gamma   90.00
#
_symmetry.space_group_name_H-M   'P 1'
#
loop_
_entity.id
_entity.type
_entity.pdbx_description
1 polymer ?
#
loop_
_entity_poly.entity_id
_entity_poly.type
_entity_poly.pdbx_seq_one_letter_code
_entity_poly.pdbx_strand_id
1 'polypeptide(L)'
;MTASQAYLQLTAARSYLDLSPETPRWVIVARILRPRGNKGEVAAELLTDFPERLTQLREVFLARGDSEPRRHAVKSCWLSRNHRGQAVFHFEGVASIADAEKLRGLDVLLPFERRIALPAGQYFVSDLIGCSVFENPASPNVLSSSPCFASSAPSFLGTVRDVQFSGDVVAGTPLLAVDTSEGELLIPLAAEICTHIDTTARRIDIVLPEGLRELNRE
;
A
#
# COMPACT_ATOMS: atom_id res chain seq x y z
N MET A 1 32.51 8.61 4.27
CA MET A 1 31.28 9.28 3.80
C MET A 1 30.35 8.19 3.35
N THR A 2 29.39 7.88 4.17
CA THR A 2 28.51 6.71 4.08
C THR A 2 27.40 6.98 3.06
N ALA A 3 27.36 6.19 1.99
CA ALA A 3 26.26 6.18 1.03
C ALA A 3 24.99 5.73 1.77
N SER A 4 24.03 6.64 1.87
CA SER A 4 22.70 6.37 2.41
C SER A 4 21.99 5.41 1.45
N GLN A 5 21.86 4.15 1.84
CA GLN A 5 20.97 3.19 1.19
C GLN A 5 19.53 3.68 1.38
N ALA A 6 18.96 4.27 0.33
CA ALA A 6 17.55 4.60 0.28
C ALA A 6 16.78 3.28 0.05
N TYR A 7 16.36 2.64 1.13
CA TYR A 7 15.42 1.52 1.05
C TYR A 7 14.03 2.04 0.70
N LEU A 8 13.47 1.50 -0.39
CA LEU A 8 12.06 1.66 -0.70
C LEU A 8 11.25 0.88 0.34
N GLN A 9 10.42 1.57 1.11
CA GLN A 9 9.58 0.93 2.13
C GLN A 9 8.16 0.75 1.58
N LEU A 10 7.66 -0.47 1.72
CA LEU A 10 6.31 -0.85 1.34
C LEU A 10 5.41 -0.95 2.56
N THR A 11 4.22 -0.44 2.40
CA THR A 11 3.17 -0.50 3.41
C THR A 11 2.11 -1.50 2.95
N ALA A 12 1.95 -2.58 3.70
CA ALA A 12 0.99 -3.64 3.39
C ALA A 12 -0.41 -3.29 3.90
N ALA A 13 -1.11 -2.38 3.24
CA ALA A 13 -2.55 -2.22 3.44
C ALA A 13 -3.28 -3.26 2.59
N ARG A 14 -3.65 -4.39 3.18
CA ARG A 14 -4.51 -5.41 2.55
C ARG A 14 -5.94 -4.96 2.64
N SER A 15 -6.55 -4.62 1.53
CA SER A 15 -7.94 -4.91 1.14
C SER A 15 -8.37 -4.05 -0.04
N TYR A 16 -8.45 -4.65 -1.19
CA TYR A 16 -9.11 -4.08 -2.37
C TYR A 16 -10.49 -4.66 -2.54
N LEU A 17 -11.46 -3.79 -2.63
CA LEU A 17 -12.74 -4.07 -3.27
C LEU A 17 -12.88 -3.13 -4.47
N ASP A 18 -12.93 -3.76 -5.61
CA ASP A 18 -13.42 -3.33 -6.92
C ASP A 18 -12.63 -2.33 -7.77
N LEU A 19 -12.46 -2.74 -9.04
CA LEU A 19 -11.63 -2.14 -10.08
C LEU A 19 -12.39 -1.24 -11.06
N SER A 20 -13.53 -0.67 -10.69
CA SER A 20 -14.24 0.27 -11.54
C SER A 20 -13.76 1.70 -11.30
N PRO A 21 -13.40 2.48 -12.36
CA PRO A 21 -12.83 3.81 -12.21
C PRO A 21 -13.80 4.88 -11.68
N GLU A 22 -15.08 4.56 -11.52
CA GLU A 22 -16.12 5.51 -11.10
C GLU A 22 -16.61 5.33 -9.65
N THR A 23 -16.20 4.25 -8.96
CA THR A 23 -16.56 4.03 -7.56
C THR A 23 -15.54 4.65 -6.61
N PRO A 24 -15.96 5.37 -5.56
CA PRO A 24 -15.03 5.90 -4.57
C PRO A 24 -14.26 4.72 -3.97
N ARG A 25 -12.94 4.76 -4.11
CA ARG A 25 -12.06 3.76 -3.54
C ARG A 25 -11.99 3.94 -2.03
N TRP A 26 -12.14 2.86 -1.29
CA TRP A 26 -12.12 2.85 0.17
C TRP A 26 -10.90 2.11 0.69
N VAL A 27 -10.32 2.59 1.77
CA VAL A 27 -9.24 1.92 2.50
C VAL A 27 -9.77 1.48 3.84
N ILE A 28 -9.72 0.17 4.15
CA ILE A 28 -10.07 -0.36 5.46
C ILE A 28 -8.90 -0.07 6.41
N VAL A 29 -9.17 0.65 7.49
CA VAL A 29 -8.15 1.02 8.49
C VAL A 29 -8.32 0.32 9.83
N ALA A 30 -9.51 -0.20 10.11
CA ALA A 30 -9.78 -1.01 11.28
C ALA A 30 -11.05 -1.85 11.09
N ARG A 31 -11.22 -2.88 11.94
CA ARG A 31 -12.44 -3.70 12.01
C ARG A 31 -12.99 -3.71 13.43
N ILE A 32 -14.27 -3.40 13.58
CA ILE A 32 -14.93 -3.36 14.89
C ILE A 32 -15.16 -4.79 15.38
N LEU A 33 -14.57 -5.11 16.54
CA LEU A 33 -14.64 -6.44 17.12
C LEU A 33 -15.81 -6.60 18.10
N ARG A 34 -15.96 -5.65 19.03
CA ARG A 34 -16.93 -5.76 20.14
C ARG A 34 -17.15 -4.42 20.83
N PRO A 35 -18.28 -4.25 21.53
CA PRO A 35 -18.46 -3.15 22.47
C PRO A 35 -17.40 -3.13 23.57
N ARG A 36 -17.11 -1.95 24.07
CA ARG A 36 -16.23 -1.71 25.20
C ARG A 36 -16.87 -0.76 26.21
N GLY A 37 -16.91 -1.19 27.46
CA GLY A 37 -17.55 -0.37 28.51
C GLY A 37 -19.05 -0.23 28.29
N ASN A 38 -19.65 0.76 28.97
CA ASN A 38 -21.10 1.01 28.98
C ASN A 38 -21.53 2.30 28.28
N LYS A 39 -20.56 3.06 27.71
CA LYS A 39 -20.80 4.39 27.10
C LYS A 39 -20.89 4.36 25.57
N GLY A 40 -21.05 3.17 24.97
CA GLY A 40 -21.14 3.05 23.50
C GLY A 40 -19.77 3.01 22.78
N GLU A 41 -18.68 2.82 23.53
CA GLU A 41 -17.35 2.64 22.94
C GLU A 41 -17.25 1.27 22.28
N VAL A 42 -16.43 1.16 21.23
CA VAL A 42 -16.15 -0.10 20.55
C VAL A 42 -14.64 -0.33 20.46
N ALA A 43 -14.22 -1.59 20.65
CA ALA A 43 -12.86 -2.01 20.38
C ALA A 43 -12.77 -2.49 18.92
N ALA A 44 -11.77 -2.01 18.20
CA ALA A 44 -11.51 -2.35 16.81
C ALA A 44 -10.08 -2.85 16.64
N GLU A 45 -9.90 -3.86 15.81
CA GLU A 45 -8.61 -4.33 15.34
C GLU A 45 -8.04 -3.37 14.32
N LEU A 46 -6.76 -3.05 14.45
CA LEU A 46 -6.05 -2.17 13.52
C LEU A 46 -5.64 -2.95 12.27
N LEU A 47 -5.97 -2.40 11.11
CA LEU A 47 -5.59 -2.93 9.79
C LEU A 47 -4.75 -1.89 9.01
N THR A 48 -4.12 -0.97 9.73
CA THR A 48 -3.27 0.08 9.18
C THR A 48 -1.92 0.09 9.86
N ASP A 49 -0.88 0.43 9.11
CA ASP A 49 0.49 0.62 9.62
C ASP A 49 0.68 2.00 10.29
N PHE A 50 -0.31 2.88 10.20
CA PHE A 50 -0.28 4.23 10.76
C PHE A 50 -1.39 4.45 11.80
N PRO A 51 -1.39 3.72 12.91
CA PRO A 51 -2.49 3.72 13.88
C PRO A 51 -2.64 5.08 14.61
N GLU A 52 -1.57 5.85 14.77
CA GLU A 52 -1.61 7.15 15.46
C GLU A 52 -2.56 8.14 14.77
N ARG A 53 -2.68 8.04 13.46
CA ARG A 53 -3.56 8.89 12.67
C ARG A 53 -5.03 8.72 13.01
N LEU A 54 -5.43 7.52 13.41
CA LEU A 54 -6.82 7.24 13.77
C LEU A 54 -7.31 8.12 14.93
N THR A 55 -6.40 8.52 15.81
CA THR A 55 -6.72 9.40 16.96
C THR A 55 -7.10 10.82 16.56
N GLN A 56 -6.77 11.24 15.35
CA GLN A 56 -7.04 12.57 14.81
C GLN A 56 -8.27 12.61 13.90
N LEU A 57 -8.84 11.44 13.55
CA LEU A 57 -9.99 11.37 12.68
C LEU A 57 -11.25 11.90 13.38
N ARG A 58 -11.94 12.79 12.71
CA ARG A 58 -13.24 13.30 13.14
C ARG A 58 -14.41 12.61 12.46
N GLU A 59 -14.12 11.87 11.40
CA GLU A 59 -15.11 11.29 10.53
C GLU A 59 -14.52 10.05 9.86
N VAL A 60 -15.32 8.98 9.84
CA VAL A 60 -15.00 7.73 9.14
C VAL A 60 -16.27 7.20 8.45
N PHE A 61 -16.09 6.17 7.64
CA PHE A 61 -17.20 5.44 7.04
C PHE A 61 -17.22 4.02 7.59
N LEU A 62 -18.42 3.50 7.83
CA LEU A 62 -18.61 2.13 8.30
C LEU A 62 -19.37 1.34 7.26
N ALA A 63 -18.89 0.13 6.93
CA ALA A 63 -19.56 -0.80 6.03
C ALA A 63 -19.36 -2.25 6.51
N ARG A 64 -20.18 -3.15 6.00
CA ARG A 64 -20.02 -4.59 6.20
C ARG A 64 -19.85 -5.26 4.84
N GLY A 65 -18.62 -5.78 4.59
CA GLY A 65 -18.32 -6.35 3.27
C GLY A 65 -18.59 -5.34 2.15
N ASP A 66 -19.34 -5.75 1.14
CA ASP A 66 -19.69 -4.94 -0.04
C ASP A 66 -20.85 -3.96 0.16
N SER A 67 -21.32 -3.76 1.41
CA SER A 67 -22.42 -2.82 1.67
C SER A 67 -21.95 -1.38 1.48
N GLU A 68 -22.89 -0.51 1.11
CA GLU A 68 -22.62 0.93 0.93
C GLU A 68 -22.07 1.56 2.22
N PRO A 69 -20.90 2.21 2.18
CA PRO A 69 -20.29 2.84 3.33
C PRO A 69 -21.10 4.00 3.87
N ARG A 70 -21.41 3.97 5.17
CA ARG A 70 -22.17 5.02 5.86
C ARG A 70 -21.25 5.90 6.68
N ARG A 71 -21.42 7.20 6.56
CA ARG A 71 -20.66 8.21 7.29
C ARG A 71 -21.00 8.20 8.78
N HIS A 72 -19.95 8.21 9.63
CA HIS A 72 -20.07 8.32 11.08
C HIS A 72 -19.07 9.34 11.61
N ALA A 73 -19.57 10.24 12.48
CA ALA A 73 -18.70 11.18 13.20
C ALA A 73 -18.02 10.47 14.37
N VAL A 74 -16.72 10.72 14.54
CA VAL A 74 -15.90 10.17 15.63
C VAL A 74 -15.83 11.20 16.74
N LYS A 75 -16.38 10.87 17.90
CA LYS A 75 -16.30 11.69 19.09
C LYS A 75 -14.91 11.62 19.73
N SER A 76 -14.34 10.41 19.79
CA SER A 76 -12.98 10.16 20.26
C SER A 76 -12.45 8.82 19.75
N CYS A 77 -11.14 8.76 19.57
CA CYS A 77 -10.43 7.54 19.25
C CYS A 77 -9.09 7.52 20.00
N TRP A 78 -8.70 6.36 20.52
CA TRP A 78 -7.38 6.18 21.13
C TRP A 78 -6.87 4.75 20.94
N LEU A 79 -5.56 4.60 20.96
CA LEU A 79 -4.91 3.29 20.85
C LEU A 79 -4.96 2.57 22.20
N SER A 80 -5.27 1.27 22.17
CA SER A 80 -5.34 0.46 23.40
C SER A 80 -3.94 0.17 23.95
N ARG A 81 -3.66 0.56 25.19
CA ARG A 81 -2.40 0.25 25.86
C ARG A 81 -2.27 -1.22 26.25
N ASN A 82 -3.40 -1.88 26.55
CA ASN A 82 -3.44 -3.25 27.04
C ASN A 82 -3.51 -4.30 25.94
N HIS A 83 -3.96 -3.90 24.74
CA HIS A 83 -4.10 -4.78 23.59
C HIS A 83 -3.39 -4.15 22.38
N ARG A 84 -2.15 -4.58 22.12
CA ARG A 84 -1.42 -4.14 20.93
C ARG A 84 -2.22 -4.51 19.68
N GLY A 85 -2.25 -3.63 18.70
CA GLY A 85 -3.04 -3.85 17.48
C GLY A 85 -4.54 -3.53 17.60
N GLN A 86 -4.97 -2.86 18.69
CA GLN A 86 -6.36 -2.42 18.84
C GLN A 86 -6.47 -0.92 19.11
N ALA A 87 -7.52 -0.33 18.54
CA ALA A 87 -7.99 1.02 18.89
C ALA A 87 -9.39 0.96 19.50
N VAL A 88 -9.74 2.02 20.21
CA VAL A 88 -11.07 2.21 20.76
C VAL A 88 -11.68 3.43 20.12
N PHE A 89 -12.85 3.25 19.51
CA PHE A 89 -13.63 4.31 18.92
C PHE A 89 -14.87 4.61 19.76
N HIS A 90 -15.23 5.88 19.84
CA HIS A 90 -16.50 6.34 20.32
C HIS A 90 -17.14 7.18 19.22
N PHE A 91 -18.25 6.71 18.68
CA PHE A 91 -18.97 7.39 17.60
C PHE A 91 -20.07 8.29 18.17
N GLU A 92 -20.37 9.37 17.46
CA GLU A 92 -21.53 10.19 17.79
C GLU A 92 -22.84 9.41 17.56
N GLY A 93 -23.80 9.60 18.46
CA GLY A 93 -25.08 8.87 18.40
C GLY A 93 -25.04 7.44 18.94
N VAL A 94 -23.87 6.94 19.37
CA VAL A 94 -23.72 5.62 20.00
C VAL A 94 -23.47 5.82 21.49
N ALA A 95 -24.52 5.66 22.30
CA ALA A 95 -24.47 5.96 23.73
C ALA A 95 -24.66 4.74 24.65
N SER A 96 -24.98 3.58 24.08
CA SER A 96 -25.28 2.36 24.82
C SER A 96 -24.50 1.15 24.28
N ILE A 97 -24.43 0.08 25.10
CA ILE A 97 -23.87 -1.21 24.67
C ILE A 97 -24.68 -1.78 23.49
N ALA A 98 -25.99 -1.64 23.53
CA ALA A 98 -26.89 -2.14 22.49
C ALA A 98 -26.65 -1.44 21.13
N ASP A 99 -26.33 -0.15 21.14
CA ASP A 99 -25.99 0.58 19.91
C ASP A 99 -24.61 0.20 19.41
N ALA A 100 -23.65 0.04 20.33
CA ALA A 100 -22.30 -0.40 20.00
C ALA A 100 -22.29 -1.84 19.42
N GLU A 101 -23.18 -2.71 19.88
CA GLU A 101 -23.29 -4.09 19.35
C GLU A 101 -23.76 -4.11 17.88
N LYS A 102 -24.57 -3.15 17.47
CA LYS A 102 -24.99 -3.01 16.04
C LYS A 102 -23.82 -2.74 15.11
N LEU A 103 -22.73 -2.15 15.63
CA LEU A 103 -21.54 -1.82 14.87
C LEU A 103 -20.53 -2.98 14.80
N ARG A 104 -20.76 -4.05 15.56
CA ARG A 104 -19.87 -5.21 15.58
C ARG A 104 -19.71 -5.84 14.18
N GLY A 105 -18.48 -6.10 13.78
CA GLY A 105 -18.13 -6.71 12.51
C GLY A 105 -18.20 -5.74 11.32
N LEU A 106 -18.40 -4.43 11.57
CA LEU A 106 -18.25 -3.42 10.53
C LEU A 106 -16.77 -3.06 10.37
N ASP A 107 -16.40 -2.77 9.12
CA ASP A 107 -15.12 -2.22 8.76
C ASP A 107 -15.14 -0.69 8.87
N VAL A 108 -14.07 -0.13 9.39
CA VAL A 108 -13.83 1.31 9.46
C VAL A 108 -13.05 1.71 8.21
N LEU A 109 -13.63 2.56 7.40
CA LEU A 109 -13.16 2.91 6.07
C LEU A 109 -12.80 4.41 6.00
N LEU A 110 -11.78 4.70 5.22
CA LEU A 110 -11.46 6.06 4.80
C LEU A 110 -11.54 6.17 3.27
N PRO A 111 -11.97 7.31 2.72
CA PRO A 111 -11.82 7.58 1.30
C PRO A 111 -10.36 7.50 0.88
N PHE A 112 -10.10 6.94 -0.28
CA PHE A 112 -8.74 6.77 -0.81
C PHE A 112 -7.96 8.09 -0.89
N GLU A 113 -8.63 9.19 -1.18
CA GLU A 113 -8.05 10.53 -1.25
C GLU A 113 -7.57 11.04 0.13
N ARG A 114 -8.11 10.45 1.21
CA ARG A 114 -7.73 10.78 2.59
C ARG A 114 -6.66 9.84 3.16
N ARG A 115 -6.11 8.95 2.34
CA ARG A 115 -4.96 8.15 2.77
C ARG A 115 -3.74 9.04 3.02
N ILE A 116 -2.77 8.53 3.76
CA ILE A 116 -1.52 9.25 4.02
C ILE A 116 -0.78 9.48 2.71
N ALA A 117 -0.32 10.71 2.47
CA ALA A 117 0.74 10.94 1.51
C ALA A 117 2.01 10.31 2.11
N LEU A 118 2.51 9.27 1.46
CA LEU A 118 3.74 8.62 1.89
C LEU A 118 4.94 9.54 1.59
N PRO A 119 6.00 9.49 2.42
CA PRO A 119 7.27 10.13 2.08
C PRO A 119 7.80 9.65 0.73
N ALA A 120 8.66 10.46 0.11
CA ALA A 120 9.31 10.08 -1.15
C ALA A 120 10.05 8.72 -0.99
N GLY A 121 9.86 7.82 -1.94
CA GLY A 121 10.44 6.47 -1.92
C GLY A 121 9.62 5.43 -1.14
N GLN A 122 8.46 5.78 -0.61
CA GLN A 122 7.51 4.83 -0.02
C GLN A 122 6.28 4.70 -0.91
N TYR A 123 5.81 3.48 -1.09
CA TYR A 123 4.66 3.17 -1.95
C TYR A 123 3.72 2.19 -1.27
N PHE A 124 2.43 2.31 -1.52
CA PHE A 124 1.50 1.25 -1.16
C PHE A 124 1.60 0.11 -2.17
N VAL A 125 1.61 -1.12 -1.70
CA VAL A 125 1.61 -2.33 -2.56
C VAL A 125 0.51 -2.25 -3.61
N SER A 126 -0.66 -1.82 -3.17
CA SER A 126 -1.84 -1.65 -4.00
C SER A 126 -1.68 -0.66 -5.16
N ASP A 127 -0.80 0.33 -5.02
CA ASP A 127 -0.57 1.32 -6.07
C ASP A 127 0.42 0.82 -7.11
N LEU A 128 1.25 -0.15 -6.74
CA LEU A 128 2.22 -0.79 -7.62
C LEU A 128 1.58 -1.89 -8.47
N ILE A 129 0.58 -2.61 -7.91
CA ILE A 129 -0.14 -3.64 -8.67
C ILE A 129 -0.91 -2.99 -9.83
N GLY A 130 -0.73 -3.55 -11.04
CA GLY A 130 -1.30 -3.03 -12.28
C GLY A 130 -0.51 -1.89 -12.92
N CYS A 131 0.66 -1.51 -12.37
CA CYS A 131 1.57 -0.60 -13.05
C CYS A 131 2.26 -1.28 -14.23
N SER A 132 2.39 -0.54 -15.32
CA SER A 132 3.18 -0.93 -16.49
C SER A 132 4.66 -0.72 -16.20
N VAL A 133 5.47 -1.72 -16.47
CA VAL A 133 6.92 -1.70 -16.26
C VAL A 133 7.63 -1.46 -17.58
N PHE A 134 8.51 -0.48 -17.62
CA PHE A 134 9.32 -0.12 -18.77
C PHE A 134 10.79 -0.27 -18.43
N GLU A 135 11.50 -0.97 -19.28
CA GLU A 135 12.94 -1.10 -19.20
C GLU A 135 13.63 0.04 -19.92
N ASN A 136 14.42 0.80 -19.18
CA ASN A 136 15.34 1.76 -19.75
C ASN A 136 16.66 1.04 -20.07
N PRO A 137 17.26 1.28 -21.22
CA PRO A 137 18.57 0.74 -21.53
C PRO A 137 19.55 1.20 -20.44
N ALA A 138 20.33 0.26 -19.89
CA ALA A 138 21.39 0.58 -18.96
C ALA A 138 22.29 1.64 -19.62
N SER A 139 22.42 2.80 -18.96
CA SER A 139 23.31 3.84 -19.46
C SER A 139 24.73 3.25 -19.44
N PRO A 140 25.42 3.07 -20.58
CA PRO A 140 26.76 2.53 -20.55
C PRO A 140 27.62 3.49 -19.73
N ASN A 141 28.29 2.94 -18.72
CA ASN A 141 29.25 3.62 -17.87
C ASN A 141 30.12 4.56 -18.71
N VAL A 142 30.11 5.85 -18.39
CA VAL A 142 30.70 6.95 -19.14
C VAL A 142 32.24 6.86 -19.13
N LEU A 143 32.83 5.89 -19.84
CA LEU A 143 34.26 5.76 -20.08
C LEU A 143 34.58 5.33 -21.52
N SER A 144 33.65 5.40 -22.44
CA SER A 144 33.95 5.23 -23.87
C SER A 144 33.56 6.49 -24.63
N SER A 145 34.56 7.22 -25.05
CA SER A 145 34.52 8.39 -25.91
C SER A 145 34.04 8.01 -27.31
N SER A 146 32.74 7.87 -27.50
CA SER A 146 32.09 7.89 -28.80
C SER A 146 30.66 8.41 -28.63
N PRO A 147 30.29 9.53 -29.29
CA PRO A 147 28.95 10.07 -29.21
C PRO A 147 28.05 9.35 -30.23
N CYS A 148 27.68 8.12 -29.95
CA CYS A 148 26.55 7.50 -30.62
C CYS A 148 25.36 7.62 -29.67
N PHE A 149 24.55 8.63 -29.86
CA PHE A 149 23.22 8.79 -29.26
C PHE A 149 22.31 7.64 -29.73
N ALA A 150 22.44 6.48 -29.10
CA ALA A 150 21.39 5.49 -29.11
C ALA A 150 20.39 5.89 -28.03
N SER A 151 19.53 6.84 -28.33
CA SER A 151 18.30 7.12 -27.58
C SER A 151 17.36 5.95 -27.81
N SER A 152 17.62 4.82 -27.14
CA SER A 152 16.70 3.70 -27.12
C SER A 152 15.51 4.13 -26.26
N ALA A 153 14.35 4.24 -26.90
CA ALA A 153 13.11 4.49 -26.17
C ALA A 153 12.88 3.40 -25.13
N PRO A 154 12.31 3.73 -23.95
CA PRO A 154 11.98 2.73 -22.94
C PRO A 154 11.10 1.64 -23.55
N SER A 155 11.48 0.38 -23.36
CA SER A 155 10.73 -0.75 -23.89
C SER A 155 9.74 -1.25 -22.84
N PHE A 156 8.48 -1.49 -23.26
CA PHE A 156 7.50 -2.12 -22.39
C PHE A 156 7.92 -3.55 -22.07
N LEU A 157 8.02 -3.88 -20.78
CA LEU A 157 8.43 -5.18 -20.30
C LEU A 157 7.23 -6.03 -19.87
N GLY A 158 6.28 -5.46 -19.13
CA GLY A 158 5.13 -6.18 -18.61
C GLY A 158 4.32 -5.35 -17.61
N THR A 159 3.48 -6.03 -16.83
CA THR A 159 2.62 -5.40 -15.82
C THR A 159 2.84 -6.06 -14.46
N VAL A 160 2.89 -5.26 -13.40
CA VAL A 160 3.02 -5.78 -12.04
C VAL A 160 1.75 -6.53 -11.65
N ARG A 161 1.88 -7.84 -11.38
CA ARG A 161 0.79 -8.70 -10.93
C ARG A 161 0.68 -8.72 -9.41
N ASP A 162 1.81 -8.81 -8.72
CA ASP A 162 1.85 -8.95 -7.26
C ASP A 162 3.17 -8.39 -6.71
N VAL A 163 3.23 -8.22 -5.39
CA VAL A 163 4.45 -7.85 -4.67
C VAL A 163 4.74 -8.89 -3.61
N GLN A 164 5.85 -9.60 -3.77
CA GLN A 164 6.28 -10.68 -2.89
C GLN A 164 7.28 -10.18 -1.86
N PHE A 165 7.16 -10.69 -0.64
CA PHE A 165 8.08 -10.40 0.46
C PHE A 165 8.89 -11.67 0.76
N SER A 166 10.19 -11.59 0.61
CA SER A 166 11.10 -12.70 0.96
C SER A 166 11.51 -12.60 2.43
N GLY A 167 11.08 -13.58 3.24
CA GLY A 167 11.50 -13.70 4.65
C GLY A 167 10.78 -12.75 5.62
N ASP A 168 11.43 -12.45 6.75
CA ASP A 168 10.90 -11.51 7.73
C ASP A 168 10.72 -10.13 7.12
N VAL A 169 9.52 -9.57 7.26
CA VAL A 169 9.05 -8.29 6.69
C VAL A 169 9.98 -7.09 7.00
N VAL A 170 10.91 -7.28 7.93
CA VAL A 170 11.81 -6.22 8.43
C VAL A 170 13.16 -6.16 7.68
N ALA A 171 13.57 -7.20 6.97
CA ALA A 171 14.94 -7.29 6.44
C ALA A 171 15.07 -7.65 4.94
N GLY A 172 13.99 -7.98 4.23
CA GLY A 172 14.04 -8.39 2.83
C GLY A 172 13.64 -7.28 1.86
N THR A 173 14.34 -7.14 0.74
CA THR A 173 13.90 -6.29 -0.37
C THR A 173 12.68 -6.93 -1.02
N PRO A 174 11.54 -6.23 -1.10
CA PRO A 174 10.36 -6.75 -1.77
C PRO A 174 10.62 -7.00 -3.26
N LEU A 175 9.95 -7.99 -3.83
CA LEU A 175 10.05 -8.35 -5.24
C LEU A 175 8.76 -8.01 -5.95
N LEU A 176 8.84 -7.29 -7.06
CA LEU A 176 7.74 -7.09 -7.98
C LEU A 176 7.61 -8.33 -8.86
N ALA A 177 6.49 -9.02 -8.80
CA ALA A 177 6.15 -10.08 -9.74
C ALA A 177 5.50 -9.42 -10.97
N VAL A 178 6.24 -9.43 -12.08
CA VAL A 178 5.84 -8.78 -13.33
C VAL A 178 5.48 -9.84 -14.35
N ASP A 179 4.26 -9.77 -14.89
CA ASP A 179 3.84 -10.61 -16.01
C ASP A 179 4.41 -10.02 -17.31
N THR A 180 5.32 -10.78 -17.91
CA THR A 180 5.94 -10.44 -19.20
C THR A 180 5.46 -11.37 -20.31
N SER A 181 5.79 -11.07 -21.56
CA SER A 181 5.52 -11.96 -22.71
C SER A 181 6.27 -13.30 -22.64
N GLU A 182 7.35 -13.38 -21.84
CA GLU A 182 8.18 -14.58 -21.68
C GLU A 182 7.86 -15.37 -20.40
N GLY A 183 6.95 -14.85 -19.55
CA GLY A 183 6.57 -15.43 -18.26
C GLY A 183 6.69 -14.44 -17.11
N GLU A 184 6.64 -14.95 -15.89
CA GLU A 184 6.79 -14.13 -14.68
C GLU A 184 8.25 -13.73 -14.47
N LEU A 185 8.49 -12.45 -14.20
CA LEU A 185 9.79 -11.91 -13.87
C LEU A 185 9.76 -11.27 -12.48
N LEU A 186 10.63 -11.70 -11.58
CA LEU A 186 10.77 -11.13 -10.23
C LEU A 186 11.83 -10.03 -10.24
N ILE A 187 11.42 -8.81 -9.94
CA ILE A 187 12.28 -7.62 -9.95
C ILE A 187 12.39 -7.06 -8.53
N PRO A 188 13.59 -6.95 -7.96
CA PRO A 188 13.76 -6.31 -6.65
C PRO A 188 13.30 -4.85 -6.67
N LEU A 189 12.46 -4.46 -5.70
CA LEU A 189 12.01 -3.08 -5.53
C LEU A 189 13.13 -2.29 -4.80
N ALA A 190 14.19 -2.00 -5.52
CA ALA A 190 15.34 -1.23 -5.05
C ALA A 190 15.49 0.04 -5.89
N ALA A 191 15.94 1.13 -5.28
CA ALA A 191 16.11 2.42 -5.96
C ALA A 191 17.13 2.37 -7.10
N GLU A 192 18.06 1.40 -7.03
CA GLU A 192 19.08 1.17 -8.07
C GLU A 192 18.49 0.50 -9.31
N ILE A 193 17.41 -0.26 -9.15
CA ILE A 193 16.73 -0.98 -10.23
C ILE A 193 15.49 -0.21 -10.68
N CYS A 194 14.62 0.18 -9.75
CA CYS A 194 13.43 0.98 -10.02
C CYS A 194 13.80 2.47 -9.98
N THR A 195 14.23 3.00 -11.11
CA THR A 195 14.76 4.37 -11.22
C THR A 195 13.71 5.45 -11.12
N HIS A 196 12.48 5.14 -11.56
CA HIS A 196 11.34 6.05 -11.45
C HIS A 196 10.04 5.25 -11.25
N ILE A 197 9.24 5.67 -10.27
CA ILE A 197 7.94 5.08 -9.98
C ILE A 197 6.90 6.18 -9.92
N ASP A 198 5.99 6.18 -10.88
CA ASP A 198 4.83 7.07 -10.95
C ASP A 198 3.55 6.23 -10.80
N THR A 199 3.03 6.20 -9.57
CA THR A 199 1.79 5.47 -9.25
C THR A 199 0.54 6.13 -9.84
N THR A 200 0.58 7.43 -10.15
CA THR A 200 -0.52 8.16 -10.76
C THR A 200 -0.63 7.83 -12.24
N ALA A 201 0.50 7.82 -12.96
CA ALA A 201 0.57 7.40 -14.35
C ALA A 201 0.58 5.87 -14.51
N ARG A 202 0.60 5.11 -13.39
CA ARG A 202 0.75 3.64 -13.36
C ARG A 202 1.95 3.15 -14.16
N ARG A 203 3.09 3.80 -13.95
CA ARG A 203 4.31 3.54 -14.68
C ARG A 203 5.49 3.33 -13.73
N ILE A 204 6.29 2.31 -14.00
CA ILE A 204 7.54 2.02 -13.31
C ILE A 204 8.63 1.91 -14.37
N ASP A 205 9.65 2.75 -14.27
CA ASP A 205 10.83 2.68 -15.12
C ASP A 205 11.95 1.96 -14.37
N ILE A 206 12.52 0.96 -15.01
CA ILE A 206 13.56 0.12 -14.42
C ILE A 206 14.82 0.07 -15.27
N VAL A 207 15.93 -0.24 -14.62
CA VAL A 207 17.18 -0.63 -15.26
C VAL A 207 17.53 -2.02 -14.75
N LEU A 208 17.42 -3.04 -15.63
CA LEU A 208 17.73 -4.41 -15.25
C LEU A 208 19.23 -4.63 -15.18
N PRO A 209 19.77 -5.16 -14.07
CA PRO A 209 21.14 -5.63 -14.00
C PRO A 209 21.34 -6.84 -14.92
N GLU A 210 22.56 -6.97 -15.48
CA GLU A 210 22.95 -8.14 -16.27
C GLU A 210 22.75 -9.43 -15.45
N GLY A 211 22.15 -10.46 -16.07
CA GLY A 211 21.91 -11.77 -15.44
C GLY A 211 20.58 -11.92 -14.69
N LEU A 212 19.84 -10.83 -14.40
CA LEU A 212 18.57 -10.95 -13.65
C LEU A 212 17.51 -11.74 -14.46
N ARG A 213 17.51 -11.60 -15.78
CA ARG A 213 16.58 -12.37 -16.65
C ARG A 213 16.91 -13.86 -16.67
N GLU A 214 18.18 -14.22 -16.54
CA GLU A 214 18.65 -15.61 -16.57
C GLU A 214 18.28 -16.35 -15.28
N LEU A 215 18.34 -15.66 -14.14
CA LEU A 215 17.95 -16.20 -12.83
C LEU A 215 16.45 -16.52 -12.70
N ASN A 216 15.62 -15.94 -13.55
CA ASN A 216 14.16 -16.13 -13.53
C ASN A 216 13.67 -17.14 -14.59
N ARG A 217 14.57 -17.84 -15.30
CA ARG A 217 14.25 -18.81 -16.35
C ARG A 217 14.24 -20.28 -15.86
N GLU A 218 13.95 -20.53 -14.58
CA GLU A 218 13.69 -21.89 -14.09
C GLU A 218 12.25 -22.30 -14.19
#